data_52d18b8929d7d25edb65e0e608f79f42
#
_entry.id   52d18b8929d7d25edb65e0e608f79f42
#
_cell.length_a   1.000
_cell.length_b   1.000
_cell.length_c   1.000
_cell.angle_alpha   90.00
_cell.angle_beta   90.00
_cell.angle_gamma   90.00
#
_symmetry.space_group_name_H-M   'P 1'
#
loop_
_entity.id
_entity.type
_entity.pdbx_description
1 polymer ?
#
loop_
_entity_poly.entity_id
_entity_poly.type
_entity_poly.pdbx_seq_one_letter_code
_entity_poly.pdbx_strand_id
1 'polypeptide(L)'
;MARAAKAIKPVIGLVPPDPSSLSLRDLRGLLRLGAYARSLSDKELYRIAKLVTQSSADLLNEWFEFDPLKGTKSASGIIGTFLGPHSPGTAYVLLHHYMGEIDGAFRAWGIPKGGTGGVSYSIARAAQALGAEIRTEAPVARILVRDGRATGVALESGEEIEASVV
;
A
#
# COMPACT_ATOMS: atom_id res chain seq x y z
N MET A 1 -0.42 17.42 8.59
CA MET A 1 -0.12 16.02 8.24
C MET A 1 -0.73 15.04 9.25
N ALA A 2 -0.40 15.03 10.56
CA ALA A 2 -0.88 14.01 11.53
C ALA A 2 -2.41 13.84 11.59
N ARG A 3 -3.18 14.92 11.58
CA ARG A 3 -4.66 14.83 11.58
C ARG A 3 -5.20 14.21 10.30
N ALA A 4 -4.66 14.58 9.14
CA ALA A 4 -5.05 14.00 7.86
C ALA A 4 -4.68 12.50 7.78
N ALA A 5 -3.49 12.13 8.26
CA ALA A 5 -3.08 10.74 8.35
C ALA A 5 -4.03 9.90 9.21
N LYS A 6 -4.42 10.41 10.39
CA LYS A 6 -5.41 9.74 11.26
C LYS A 6 -6.77 9.57 10.60
N ALA A 7 -7.21 10.54 9.80
CA ALA A 7 -8.48 10.47 9.08
C ALA A 7 -8.42 9.52 7.86
N ILE A 8 -7.28 9.33 7.22
CA ILE A 8 -7.15 8.44 6.06
C ILE A 8 -6.82 7.00 6.46
N LYS A 9 -6.09 6.79 7.56
CA LYS A 9 -5.63 5.46 8.02
C LYS A 9 -6.73 4.39 8.08
N PRO A 10 -7.96 4.65 8.57
CA PRO A 10 -9.03 3.65 8.59
C PRO A 10 -9.51 3.21 7.21
N VAL A 11 -9.33 4.06 6.19
CA VAL A 11 -9.81 3.79 4.82
C VAL A 11 -8.80 2.96 4.02
N ILE A 12 -7.49 3.15 4.26
CA ILE A 12 -6.43 2.47 3.50
C ILE A 12 -6.47 0.94 3.64
N GLY A 13 -6.86 0.44 4.81
CA GLY A 13 -6.95 -1.01 5.08
C GLY A 13 -8.25 -1.66 4.60
N LEU A 14 -9.18 -0.90 4.04
CA LEU A 14 -10.45 -1.43 3.58
C LEU A 14 -10.31 -2.04 2.17
N VAL A 15 -10.88 -3.22 1.99
CA VAL A 15 -11.14 -3.71 0.63
C VAL A 15 -12.26 -2.83 0.04
N PRO A 16 -12.00 -2.12 -1.07
CA PRO A 16 -13.01 -1.24 -1.65
C PRO A 16 -14.28 -2.01 -1.99
N PRO A 17 -15.46 -1.57 -1.50
CA PRO A 17 -16.72 -2.18 -1.92
C PRO A 17 -17.01 -1.84 -3.37
N ASP A 18 -17.54 -2.78 -4.12
CA ASP A 18 -17.97 -2.54 -5.50
C ASP A 18 -19.32 -1.78 -5.50
N PRO A 19 -19.38 -0.54 -6.00
CA PRO A 19 -20.61 0.25 -6.01
C PRO A 19 -21.66 -0.28 -6.99
N SER A 20 -21.28 -1.14 -7.92
CA SER A 20 -22.20 -1.78 -8.88
C SER A 20 -22.75 -3.11 -8.36
N SER A 21 -22.19 -3.64 -7.30
CA SER A 21 -22.59 -4.92 -6.71
C SER A 21 -23.74 -4.77 -5.73
N LEU A 22 -24.74 -5.65 -5.84
CA LEU A 22 -25.85 -5.77 -4.88
C LEU A 22 -25.56 -6.78 -3.77
N SER A 23 -24.31 -7.25 -3.64
CA SER A 23 -23.94 -8.17 -2.58
C SER A 23 -24.09 -7.53 -1.20
N LEU A 24 -24.53 -8.30 -0.20
CA LEU A 24 -24.64 -7.83 1.19
C LEU A 24 -23.31 -7.35 1.76
N ARG A 25 -22.18 -7.90 1.27
CA ARG A 25 -20.83 -7.51 1.64
C ARG A 25 -20.53 -6.09 1.18
N ASP A 26 -20.78 -5.81 -0.10
CA ASP A 26 -20.48 -4.51 -0.70
C ASP A 26 -21.43 -3.43 -0.17
N LEU A 27 -22.71 -3.72 -0.04
CA LEU A 27 -23.69 -2.79 0.57
C LEU A 27 -23.29 -2.41 2.00
N ARG A 28 -22.87 -3.37 2.84
CA ARG A 28 -22.35 -3.08 4.18
C ARG A 28 -21.07 -2.26 4.14
N GLY A 29 -20.19 -2.54 3.17
CA GLY A 29 -18.97 -1.77 2.94
C GLY A 29 -19.27 -0.31 2.61
N LEU A 30 -20.17 -0.07 1.67
CA LEU A 30 -20.63 1.27 1.27
C LEU A 30 -21.29 2.02 2.44
N LEU A 31 -22.15 1.35 3.22
CA LEU A 31 -22.77 1.95 4.40
C LEU A 31 -21.73 2.35 5.45
N ARG A 32 -20.75 1.50 5.72
CA ARG A 32 -19.65 1.81 6.66
C ARG A 32 -18.81 3.00 6.17
N LEU A 33 -18.49 3.02 4.89
CA LEU A 33 -17.73 4.13 4.29
C LEU A 33 -18.51 5.43 4.34
N GLY A 34 -19.81 5.39 4.02
CA GLY A 34 -20.71 6.54 4.12
C GLY A 34 -20.89 7.05 5.56
N ALA A 35 -21.05 6.15 6.53
CA ALA A 35 -21.12 6.49 7.96
C ALA A 35 -19.79 7.12 8.42
N TYR A 36 -18.66 6.58 7.99
CA TYR A 36 -17.35 7.15 8.29
C TYR A 36 -17.20 8.56 7.70
N ALA A 37 -17.54 8.74 6.42
CA ALA A 37 -17.47 10.06 5.77
C ALA A 37 -18.35 11.09 6.50
N ARG A 38 -19.55 10.69 6.95
CA ARG A 38 -20.44 11.57 7.74
C ARG A 38 -19.91 11.89 9.13
N SER A 39 -19.05 11.08 9.71
CA SER A 39 -18.42 11.35 11.01
C SER A 39 -17.28 12.38 10.94
N LEU A 40 -16.79 12.66 9.72
CA LEU A 40 -15.77 13.67 9.49
C LEU A 40 -16.41 15.05 9.39
N SER A 41 -15.74 16.05 9.94
CA SER A 41 -16.16 17.44 9.76
C SER A 41 -15.89 17.89 8.31
N ASP A 42 -16.64 18.90 7.83
CA ASP A 42 -16.43 19.50 6.50
C ASP A 42 -14.98 19.95 6.29
N LYS A 43 -14.34 20.42 7.34
CA LYS A 43 -12.93 20.84 7.32
C LYS A 43 -11.97 19.65 7.10
N GLU A 44 -12.28 18.48 7.64
CA GLU A 44 -11.49 17.26 7.43
C GLU A 44 -11.73 16.70 6.03
N LEU A 45 -12.97 16.65 5.57
CA LEU A 45 -13.31 16.26 4.20
C LEU A 45 -12.62 17.15 3.17
N TYR A 46 -12.68 18.48 3.35
CA TYR A 46 -11.97 19.43 2.49
C TYR A 46 -10.46 19.17 2.46
N ARG A 47 -9.85 18.96 3.64
CA ARG A 47 -8.41 18.66 3.72
C ARG A 47 -8.03 17.36 3.03
N ILE A 48 -8.83 16.31 3.18
CA ILE A 48 -8.60 15.03 2.50
C ILE A 48 -8.70 15.22 1.00
N ALA A 49 -9.78 15.84 0.52
CA ALA A 49 -9.98 16.11 -0.90
C ALA A 49 -8.80 16.92 -1.49
N LYS A 50 -8.39 17.98 -0.78
CA LYS A 50 -7.25 18.79 -1.17
C LYS A 50 -5.95 17.97 -1.26
N LEU A 51 -5.64 17.16 -0.25
CA LEU A 51 -4.42 16.32 -0.23
C LEU A 51 -4.41 15.26 -1.33
N VAL A 52 -5.57 14.69 -1.67
CA VAL A 52 -5.67 13.66 -2.71
C VAL A 52 -5.50 14.26 -4.11
N THR A 53 -5.89 15.51 -4.30
CA THR A 53 -5.88 16.18 -5.62
C THR A 53 -4.70 17.13 -5.82
N GLN A 54 -4.11 17.64 -4.75
CA GLN A 54 -3.05 18.65 -4.79
C GLN A 54 -1.69 18.05 -5.13
N SER A 55 -0.80 18.84 -5.70
CA SER A 55 0.61 18.49 -5.87
C SER A 55 1.39 18.66 -4.56
N SER A 56 2.49 17.91 -4.39
CA SER A 56 3.38 18.08 -3.24
C SER A 56 4.05 19.44 -3.23
N ALA A 57 4.37 20.01 -4.41
CA ALA A 57 4.94 21.34 -4.54
C ALA A 57 3.96 22.40 -4.03
N ASP A 58 2.69 22.36 -4.45
CA ASP A 58 1.69 23.32 -3.97
C ASP A 58 1.47 23.20 -2.47
N LEU A 59 1.36 21.97 -1.96
CA LEU A 59 1.25 21.73 -0.53
C LEU A 59 2.43 22.33 0.24
N LEU A 60 3.64 22.13 -0.23
CA LEU A 60 4.85 22.62 0.46
C LEU A 60 4.98 24.14 0.37
N ASN A 61 4.55 24.75 -0.74
CA ASN A 61 4.52 26.21 -0.91
C ASN A 61 3.55 26.91 0.06
N GLU A 62 2.51 26.24 0.52
CA GLU A 62 1.59 26.80 1.53
C GLU A 62 2.22 26.91 2.94
N TRP A 63 3.28 26.13 3.21
CA TRP A 63 3.84 26.00 4.55
C TRP A 63 5.28 26.46 4.68
N PHE A 64 6.02 26.53 3.57
CA PHE A 64 7.45 26.81 3.58
C PHE A 64 7.83 27.80 2.48
N GLU A 65 8.78 28.69 2.81
CA GLU A 65 9.35 29.65 1.87
C GLU A 65 10.70 29.19 1.31
N PHE A 66 11.44 28.40 2.09
CA PHE A 66 12.81 27.98 1.79
C PHE A 66 12.85 26.82 0.79
N ASP A 67 13.30 27.08 -0.45
CA ASP A 67 13.28 26.12 -1.56
C ASP A 67 14.09 24.84 -1.32
N PRO A 68 15.30 24.84 -0.72
CA PRO A 68 16.01 23.62 -0.42
C PRO A 68 15.24 22.67 0.53
N LEU A 69 14.48 23.22 1.48
CA LEU A 69 13.62 22.42 2.36
C LEU A 69 12.44 21.83 1.58
N LYS A 70 11.81 22.63 0.70
CA LYS A 70 10.72 22.14 -0.18
C LYS A 70 11.23 21.04 -1.10
N GLY A 71 12.38 21.22 -1.73
CA GLY A 71 13.02 20.21 -2.57
C GLY A 71 13.25 18.88 -1.83
N THR A 72 13.85 18.96 -0.65
CA THR A 72 14.11 17.77 0.19
C THR A 72 12.81 17.06 0.61
N LYS A 73 11.77 17.83 0.98
CA LYS A 73 10.48 17.26 1.40
C LYS A 73 9.67 16.70 0.23
N SER A 74 9.76 17.30 -0.95
CA SER A 74 9.02 16.85 -2.14
C SER A 74 9.47 15.47 -2.62
N ALA A 75 10.70 15.05 -2.31
CA ALA A 75 11.18 13.71 -2.61
C ALA A 75 10.23 12.62 -2.09
N SER A 76 9.69 12.78 -0.87
CA SER A 76 8.70 11.84 -0.31
C SER A 76 7.36 11.86 -1.05
N GLY A 77 7.09 12.88 -1.87
CA GLY A 77 5.87 12.96 -2.69
C GLY A 77 5.96 12.22 -4.03
N ILE A 78 7.15 11.74 -4.41
CA ILE A 78 7.38 11.09 -5.70
C ILE A 78 7.96 9.68 -5.60
N ILE A 79 8.30 9.21 -4.39
CA ILE A 79 8.82 7.86 -4.17
C ILE A 79 7.78 6.83 -4.60
N GLY A 80 8.18 5.92 -5.49
CA GLY A 80 7.32 4.83 -5.97
C GLY A 80 6.28 5.25 -7.02
N THR A 81 6.43 6.44 -7.60
CA THR A 81 5.54 6.94 -8.67
C THR A 81 6.32 7.36 -9.89
N PHE A 82 5.67 7.43 -11.06
CA PHE A 82 6.20 8.05 -12.28
C PHE A 82 5.78 9.53 -12.40
N LEU A 83 5.54 10.20 -11.27
CA LEU A 83 5.04 11.57 -11.20
C LEU A 83 6.15 12.51 -10.73
N GLY A 84 6.06 13.77 -11.14
CA GLY A 84 6.90 14.85 -10.62
C GLY A 84 6.23 15.57 -9.44
N PRO A 85 6.98 16.42 -8.69
CA PRO A 85 6.45 17.10 -7.50
C PRO A 85 5.29 18.08 -7.80
N HIS A 86 5.13 18.51 -9.03
CA HIS A 86 4.04 19.35 -9.50
C HIS A 86 2.83 18.57 -10.04
N SER A 87 2.90 17.25 -10.08
CA SER A 87 1.79 16.43 -10.55
C SER A 87 0.70 16.32 -9.48
N PRO A 88 -0.59 16.39 -9.86
CA PRO A 88 -1.72 16.18 -8.94
C PRO A 88 -1.62 14.84 -8.20
N GLY A 89 -2.06 14.81 -6.94
CA GLY A 89 -2.06 13.61 -6.11
C GLY A 89 -0.74 13.35 -5.37
N THR A 90 0.36 14.03 -5.72
CA THR A 90 1.66 13.81 -5.06
C THR A 90 1.70 14.31 -3.62
N ALA A 91 0.79 15.21 -3.21
CA ALA A 91 0.60 15.57 -1.81
C ALA A 91 0.07 14.41 -0.97
N TYR A 92 -0.76 13.53 -1.55
CA TYR A 92 -1.19 12.28 -0.89
C TYR A 92 -0.03 11.30 -0.75
N VAL A 93 0.80 11.14 -1.77
CA VAL A 93 2.01 10.29 -1.70
C VAL A 93 2.92 10.77 -0.57
N LEU A 94 3.15 12.08 -0.48
CA LEU A 94 3.88 12.70 0.63
C LEU A 94 3.24 12.35 1.99
N LEU A 95 1.92 12.48 2.13
CA LEU A 95 1.20 12.12 3.35
C LEU A 95 1.38 10.64 3.69
N HIS A 96 1.26 9.76 2.71
CA HIS A 96 1.39 8.31 2.88
C HIS A 96 2.74 7.93 3.52
N HIS A 97 3.84 8.52 3.03
CA HIS A 97 5.17 8.31 3.61
C HIS A 97 5.31 8.84 5.05
N TYR A 98 4.43 9.74 5.49
CA TYR A 98 4.39 10.24 6.87
C TYR A 98 3.42 9.48 7.78
N MET A 99 2.76 8.42 7.30
CA MET A 99 1.79 7.66 8.08
C MET A 99 2.39 6.49 8.87
N GLY A 100 3.66 6.16 8.65
CA GLY A 100 4.37 5.12 9.40
C GLY A 100 4.33 5.38 10.91
N GLU A 101 4.04 4.32 11.67
CA GLU A 101 3.97 4.35 13.13
C GLU A 101 4.65 3.09 13.68
N ILE A 102 5.56 3.26 14.63
CA ILE A 102 6.22 2.17 15.35
C ILE A 102 6.11 2.50 16.84
N ASP A 103 5.48 1.62 17.62
CA ASP A 103 5.31 1.74 19.06
C ASP A 103 4.73 3.11 19.50
N GLY A 104 3.76 3.63 18.75
CA GLY A 104 3.15 4.94 18.99
C GLY A 104 3.96 6.14 18.48
N ALA A 105 5.18 5.93 18.00
CA ALA A 105 5.97 6.97 17.36
C ALA A 105 5.50 7.20 15.92
N PHE A 106 4.81 8.29 15.67
CA PHE A 106 4.36 8.71 14.35
C PHE A 106 5.52 9.16 13.46
N ARG A 107 5.47 8.84 12.17
CA ARG A 107 6.53 9.09 11.17
C ARG A 107 7.79 8.23 11.39
N ALA A 108 7.62 7.08 12.00
CA ALA A 108 8.70 6.14 12.20
C ALA A 108 8.93 5.27 10.96
N TRP A 109 10.20 4.99 10.70
CA TRP A 109 10.66 4.09 9.64
C TRP A 109 11.43 2.95 10.29
N GLY A 110 11.04 1.72 9.97
CA GLY A 110 11.79 0.54 10.36
C GLY A 110 12.92 0.28 9.36
N ILE A 111 14.12 0.10 9.85
CA ILE A 111 15.27 -0.31 9.05
C ILE A 111 15.67 -1.71 9.50
N PRO A 112 15.41 -2.75 8.68
CA PRO A 112 15.73 -4.11 9.08
C PRO A 112 17.25 -4.34 9.09
N LYS A 113 17.72 -5.06 10.08
CA LYS A 113 19.13 -5.51 10.14
C LYS A 113 19.39 -6.43 8.94
N GLY A 114 20.44 -6.13 8.18
CA GLY A 114 20.76 -6.86 6.93
C GLY A 114 20.07 -6.31 5.68
N GLY A 115 19.46 -5.09 5.76
CA GLY A 115 18.82 -4.44 4.63
C GLY A 115 17.42 -4.99 4.33
N THR A 116 16.85 -4.61 3.19
CA THR A 116 15.49 -4.99 2.80
C THR A 116 15.30 -6.52 2.65
N GLY A 117 16.35 -7.24 2.26
CA GLY A 117 16.36 -8.71 2.23
C GLY A 117 16.06 -9.34 3.59
N GLY A 118 16.42 -8.66 4.70
CA GLY A 118 16.11 -9.12 6.05
C GLY A 118 14.62 -9.27 6.33
N VAL A 119 13.76 -8.47 5.67
CA VAL A 119 12.30 -8.61 5.74
C VAL A 119 11.86 -9.92 5.09
N SER A 120 12.31 -10.18 3.85
CA SER A 120 11.98 -11.41 3.12
C SER A 120 12.47 -12.66 3.86
N TYR A 121 13.67 -12.64 4.40
CA TYR A 121 14.18 -13.75 5.21
C TYR A 121 13.39 -13.97 6.51
N SER A 122 12.89 -12.92 7.14
CA SER A 122 12.06 -13.04 8.34
C SER A 122 10.73 -13.70 8.02
N ILE A 123 10.10 -13.34 6.90
CA ILE A 123 8.86 -13.97 6.41
C ILE A 123 9.11 -15.42 6.03
N ALA A 124 10.19 -15.69 5.29
CA ALA A 124 10.57 -17.05 4.89
C ALA A 124 10.77 -17.97 6.10
N ARG A 125 11.52 -17.51 7.12
CA ARG A 125 11.71 -18.29 8.35
C ARG A 125 10.41 -18.55 9.10
N ALA A 126 9.52 -17.57 9.16
CA ALA A 126 8.21 -17.76 9.78
C ALA A 126 7.36 -18.77 9.02
N ALA A 127 7.36 -18.72 7.69
CA ALA A 127 6.66 -19.69 6.85
C ALA A 127 7.22 -21.12 7.04
N GLN A 128 8.55 -21.27 7.04
CA GLN A 128 9.21 -22.56 7.28
C GLN A 128 8.91 -23.12 8.67
N ALA A 129 8.87 -22.27 9.70
CA ALA A 129 8.49 -22.68 11.05
C ALA A 129 7.03 -23.17 11.14
N LEU A 130 6.18 -22.75 10.21
CA LEU A 130 4.79 -23.20 10.04
C LEU A 130 4.65 -24.38 9.07
N GLY A 131 5.76 -24.98 8.60
CA GLY A 131 5.77 -26.16 7.75
C GLY A 131 5.79 -25.87 6.24
N ALA A 132 5.95 -24.61 5.82
CA ALA A 132 6.12 -24.32 4.40
C ALA A 132 7.51 -24.76 3.90
N GLU A 133 7.56 -25.42 2.75
CA GLU A 133 8.79 -25.67 2.03
C GLU A 133 9.11 -24.50 1.09
N ILE A 134 10.33 -23.99 1.16
CA ILE A 134 10.81 -22.94 0.25
C ILE A 134 11.94 -23.51 -0.59
N ARG A 135 11.74 -23.53 -1.90
CA ARG A 135 12.71 -24.01 -2.89
C ARG A 135 13.22 -22.81 -3.71
N THR A 136 14.51 -22.64 -3.71
CA THR A 136 15.21 -21.69 -4.59
C THR A 136 15.82 -22.45 -5.77
N GLU A 137 16.30 -21.73 -6.78
CA GLU A 137 16.88 -22.32 -8.00
C GLU A 137 15.95 -23.32 -8.69
N ALA A 138 14.65 -23.08 -8.59
CA ALA A 138 13.57 -23.88 -9.15
C ALA A 138 12.75 -23.05 -10.17
N PRO A 139 13.33 -22.70 -11.33
CA PRO A 139 12.65 -21.89 -12.32
C PRO A 139 11.43 -22.63 -12.88
N VAL A 140 10.28 -21.95 -12.90
CA VAL A 140 9.02 -22.50 -13.42
C VAL A 140 8.98 -22.28 -14.93
N ALA A 141 8.90 -23.37 -15.69
CA ALA A 141 8.77 -23.33 -17.14
C ALA A 141 7.33 -23.04 -17.59
N ARG A 142 6.34 -23.62 -16.88
CA ARG A 142 4.93 -23.44 -17.23
C ARG A 142 4.00 -23.72 -16.05
N ILE A 143 2.80 -23.14 -16.10
CA ILE A 143 1.68 -23.50 -15.22
C ILE A 143 0.93 -24.68 -15.85
N LEU A 144 0.63 -25.70 -15.06
CA LEU A 144 -0.18 -26.83 -15.47
C LEU A 144 -1.67 -26.44 -15.37
N VAL A 145 -2.39 -26.61 -16.47
CA VAL A 145 -3.82 -26.27 -16.52
C VAL A 145 -4.61 -27.50 -16.98
N ARG A 146 -5.63 -27.88 -16.21
CA ARG A 146 -6.61 -28.91 -16.56
C ARG A 146 -8.02 -28.32 -16.42
N ASP A 147 -8.85 -28.50 -17.42
CA ASP A 147 -10.24 -28.03 -17.45
C ASP A 147 -10.40 -26.53 -17.06
N GLY A 148 -9.48 -25.69 -17.53
CA GLY A 148 -9.49 -24.24 -17.26
C GLY A 148 -9.04 -23.84 -15.85
N ARG A 149 -8.50 -24.77 -15.06
CA ARG A 149 -7.98 -24.51 -13.70
C ARG A 149 -6.49 -24.80 -13.64
N ALA A 150 -5.76 -23.92 -12.95
CA ALA A 150 -4.38 -24.20 -12.59
C ALA A 150 -4.34 -25.34 -11.58
N THR A 151 -3.50 -26.37 -11.84
CA THR A 151 -3.38 -27.58 -11.03
C THR A 151 -1.97 -27.80 -10.52
N GLY A 152 -1.01 -26.98 -10.94
CA GLY A 152 0.38 -27.12 -10.54
C GLY A 152 1.30 -26.32 -11.43
N VAL A 153 2.59 -26.59 -11.30
CA VAL A 153 3.66 -26.02 -12.11
C VAL A 153 4.59 -27.09 -12.62
N ALA A 154 5.17 -26.89 -13.79
CA ALA A 154 6.31 -27.67 -14.28
C ALA A 154 7.56 -26.84 -14.21
N LEU A 155 8.62 -27.35 -13.59
CA LEU A 155 9.92 -26.73 -13.53
C LEU A 155 10.71 -26.93 -14.83
N GLU A 156 11.73 -26.12 -15.07
CA GLU A 156 12.64 -26.30 -16.20
C GLU A 156 13.40 -27.65 -16.12
N SER A 157 13.57 -28.18 -14.91
CA SER A 157 14.13 -29.53 -14.70
C SER A 157 13.24 -30.66 -15.23
N GLY A 158 11.99 -30.39 -15.58
CA GLY A 158 10.98 -31.37 -15.96
C GLY A 158 10.16 -31.91 -14.79
N GLU A 159 10.46 -31.54 -13.55
CA GLU A 159 9.65 -31.91 -12.38
C GLU A 159 8.30 -31.20 -12.43
N GLU A 160 7.22 -31.93 -12.19
CA GLU A 160 5.89 -31.37 -12.03
C GLU A 160 5.48 -31.39 -10.55
N ILE A 161 4.96 -30.24 -10.08
CA ILE A 161 4.50 -30.07 -8.71
C ILE A 161 3.02 -29.74 -8.76
N GLU A 162 2.19 -30.62 -8.24
CA GLU A 162 0.75 -30.42 -8.14
C GLU A 162 0.39 -29.60 -6.90
N ALA A 163 -0.57 -28.67 -7.05
CA ALA A 163 -1.09 -27.86 -5.97
C ALA A 163 -2.56 -27.49 -6.21
N SER A 164 -3.30 -27.36 -5.12
CA SER A 164 -4.71 -26.90 -5.17
C SER A 164 -4.85 -25.40 -5.43
N VAL A 165 -3.79 -24.63 -5.14
CA VAL A 165 -3.65 -23.20 -5.41
C VAL A 165 -2.30 -22.97 -6.08
N VAL A 166 -2.31 -22.26 -7.20
CA VAL A 166 -1.12 -21.96 -8.00
C VAL A 166 -1.06 -20.46 -8.28
#